data_6b0d5f39dbcecd19e396c6758d2d0bb3
#
_entry.id   6b0d5f39dbcecd19e396c6758d2d0bb3
#
_cell.length_a   1.000
_cell.length_b   1.000
_cell.length_c   1.000
_cell.angle_alpha   90.00
_cell.angle_beta   90.00
_cell.angle_gamma   90.00
#
_symmetry.space_group_name_H-M   'P 1'
#
loop_
_entity.id
_entity.type
_entity.pdbx_description
1 polymer ?
#
loop_
_entity_poly.entity_id
_entity_poly.type
_entity_poly.pdbx_seq_one_letter_code
_entity_poly.pdbx_strand_id
1 'polypeptide(L)'
;SKDGYNYLAVVLGAPVIDYNKDGYVEKCSFIDAATLFDWAFSQLKYSTVLEQSEVVDEVPVKNGKNADTVRLVAKDDVTAIVPVGLDKSTVIIKVQNKPEEIKAPIKKGDEICTADIIYGDQVVATTTLVAADDVELSTLLKVLNSIKAFFSLTAVKIVIAVVVIGLAAY
;
A
#
# COMPACT_ATOMS: atom_id res chain seq x y z
N SER A 1 -10.70 1.15 -28.60
CA SER A 1 -10.40 2.26 -27.69
C SER A 1 -11.36 3.41 -27.89
N LYS A 2 -11.69 4.09 -26.82
CA LYS A 2 -12.54 5.27 -26.83
C LYS A 2 -12.07 6.19 -25.70
N ASP A 3 -11.90 7.50 -25.98
CA ASP A 3 -11.55 8.53 -24.98
C ASP A 3 -10.28 8.18 -24.13
N GLY A 4 -9.31 7.51 -24.74
CA GLY A 4 -8.07 7.08 -24.06
C GLY A 4 -8.16 5.72 -23.34
N TYR A 5 -9.34 5.12 -23.25
CA TYR A 5 -9.54 3.81 -22.65
C TYR A 5 -9.36 2.70 -23.69
N ASN A 6 -8.65 1.64 -23.32
CA ASN A 6 -8.43 0.46 -24.15
C ASN A 6 -8.96 -0.79 -23.44
N TYR A 7 -9.98 -1.41 -24.03
CA TYR A 7 -10.53 -2.67 -23.54
C TYR A 7 -10.35 -3.77 -24.60
N LEU A 8 -10.17 -4.99 -24.14
CA LEU A 8 -10.17 -6.20 -24.95
C LEU A 8 -11.32 -7.09 -24.49
N ALA A 9 -12.17 -7.48 -25.43
CA ALA A 9 -13.21 -8.46 -25.19
C ALA A 9 -12.91 -9.74 -25.97
N VAL A 10 -13.08 -10.91 -25.32
CA VAL A 10 -12.97 -12.23 -25.93
C VAL A 10 -14.29 -12.95 -25.71
N VAL A 11 -15.00 -13.24 -26.79
CA VAL A 11 -16.29 -13.94 -26.77
C VAL A 11 -16.12 -15.32 -27.39
N LEU A 12 -16.38 -16.37 -26.61
CA LEU A 12 -16.24 -17.77 -27.02
C LEU A 12 -17.60 -18.46 -27.00
N GLY A 13 -17.82 -19.36 -27.95
CA GLY A 13 -19.02 -20.20 -27.99
C GLY A 13 -20.31 -19.49 -28.41
N ALA A 14 -20.23 -18.23 -28.87
CA ALA A 14 -21.41 -17.53 -29.38
C ALA A 14 -21.89 -18.14 -30.69
N PRO A 15 -23.21 -18.38 -30.85
CA PRO A 15 -23.76 -18.96 -32.03
C PRO A 15 -23.72 -18.01 -33.24
N VAL A 16 -23.91 -18.58 -34.41
CA VAL A 16 -24.20 -17.86 -35.67
C VAL A 16 -25.63 -18.20 -36.05
N ILE A 17 -26.53 -17.24 -35.92
CA ILE A 17 -27.96 -17.44 -36.13
C ILE A 17 -28.59 -16.28 -36.88
N ASP A 18 -29.68 -16.55 -37.57
CA ASP A 18 -30.59 -15.53 -38.10
C ASP A 18 -31.48 -15.06 -36.96
N TYR A 19 -31.04 -14.00 -36.23
CA TYR A 19 -31.65 -13.54 -35.01
C TYR A 19 -32.99 -12.84 -35.25
N ASN A 20 -33.07 -12.07 -36.31
CA ASN A 20 -34.26 -11.30 -36.71
C ASN A 20 -35.10 -11.98 -37.77
N LYS A 21 -34.71 -13.19 -38.27
CA LYS A 21 -35.40 -14.00 -39.26
C LYS A 21 -35.59 -13.26 -40.60
N ASP A 22 -34.58 -12.48 -40.99
CA ASP A 22 -34.54 -11.78 -42.28
C ASP A 22 -33.83 -12.54 -43.40
N GLY A 23 -33.31 -13.74 -43.10
CA GLY A 23 -32.57 -14.60 -44.01
C GLY A 23 -31.08 -14.40 -44.00
N TYR A 24 -30.57 -13.48 -43.16
CA TYR A 24 -29.13 -13.28 -42.96
C TYR A 24 -28.70 -13.78 -41.56
N VAL A 25 -27.54 -14.45 -41.53
CA VAL A 25 -27.01 -14.95 -40.27
C VAL A 25 -26.05 -13.95 -39.63
N GLU A 26 -26.22 -13.73 -38.36
CA GLU A 26 -25.42 -12.83 -37.56
C GLU A 26 -24.44 -13.60 -36.67
N LYS A 27 -23.25 -13.05 -36.53
CA LYS A 27 -22.26 -13.57 -35.55
C LYS A 27 -22.55 -12.93 -34.20
N CYS A 28 -23.24 -13.69 -33.33
CA CYS A 28 -23.63 -13.20 -32.01
C CYS A 28 -22.43 -12.73 -31.16
N SER A 29 -21.22 -13.25 -31.44
CA SER A 29 -19.99 -12.78 -30.80
C SER A 29 -19.71 -11.29 -31.02
N PHE A 30 -20.10 -10.73 -32.16
CA PHE A 30 -19.94 -9.28 -32.41
C PHE A 30 -20.98 -8.46 -31.63
N ILE A 31 -22.21 -8.96 -31.54
CA ILE A 31 -23.28 -8.34 -30.76
C ILE A 31 -22.90 -8.34 -29.27
N ASP A 32 -22.44 -9.48 -28.74
CA ASP A 32 -22.01 -9.62 -27.36
C ASP A 32 -20.81 -8.72 -27.07
N ALA A 33 -19.81 -8.69 -27.97
CA ALA A 33 -18.65 -7.81 -27.80
C ALA A 33 -19.02 -6.33 -27.80
N ALA A 34 -19.94 -5.92 -28.69
CA ALA A 34 -20.42 -4.53 -28.74
C ALA A 34 -21.14 -4.16 -27.44
N THR A 35 -22.02 -5.04 -26.93
CA THR A 35 -22.73 -4.85 -25.67
C THR A 35 -21.77 -4.74 -24.48
N LEU A 36 -20.73 -5.58 -24.43
CA LEU A 36 -19.69 -5.52 -23.39
C LEU A 36 -18.89 -4.21 -23.46
N PHE A 37 -18.54 -3.74 -24.65
CA PHE A 37 -17.85 -2.47 -24.81
C PHE A 37 -18.73 -1.28 -24.41
N ASP A 38 -20.00 -1.27 -24.81
CA ASP A 38 -20.94 -0.19 -24.44
C ASP A 38 -21.10 -0.13 -22.91
N TRP A 39 -21.21 -1.30 -22.28
CA TRP A 39 -21.23 -1.38 -20.82
C TRP A 39 -19.93 -0.87 -20.22
N ALA A 40 -18.76 -1.35 -20.65
CA ALA A 40 -17.47 -0.96 -20.10
C ALA A 40 -17.21 0.53 -20.23
N PHE A 41 -17.47 1.12 -21.43
CA PHE A 41 -17.26 2.55 -21.67
C PHE A 41 -18.27 3.44 -20.93
N SER A 42 -19.45 2.93 -20.57
CA SER A 42 -20.46 3.70 -19.83
C SER A 42 -20.33 3.55 -18.31
N GLN A 43 -19.86 2.40 -17.82
CA GLN A 43 -19.88 2.06 -16.41
C GLN A 43 -18.51 2.12 -15.72
N LEU A 44 -17.41 2.12 -16.48
CA LEU A 44 -16.06 2.12 -15.95
C LEU A 44 -15.31 3.41 -16.32
N LYS A 45 -14.52 3.92 -15.39
CA LYS A 45 -13.64 5.08 -15.64
C LYS A 45 -12.36 4.98 -14.80
N TYR A 46 -11.30 5.66 -15.22
CA TYR A 46 -10.17 5.96 -14.36
C TYR A 46 -10.59 6.97 -13.29
N SER A 47 -10.33 6.64 -12.05
CA SER A 47 -10.53 7.56 -10.92
C SER A 47 -9.37 7.46 -9.96
N THR A 48 -9.01 8.57 -9.31
CA THR A 48 -8.07 8.58 -8.20
C THR A 48 -8.73 7.89 -7.01
N VAL A 49 -8.18 6.75 -6.61
CA VAL A 49 -8.67 5.91 -5.50
C VAL A 49 -7.90 6.17 -4.21
N LEU A 50 -6.69 6.72 -4.30
CA LEU A 50 -5.88 7.16 -3.18
C LEU A 50 -5.06 8.38 -3.60
N GLU A 51 -5.13 9.45 -2.84
CA GLU A 51 -4.37 10.68 -3.10
C GLU A 51 -3.00 10.61 -2.40
N GLN A 52 -1.97 11.20 -3.02
CA GLN A 52 -0.61 11.25 -2.48
C GLN A 52 -0.54 11.86 -1.06
N SER A 53 -1.42 12.82 -0.75
CA SER A 53 -1.44 13.50 0.55
C SER A 53 -2.21 12.74 1.64
N GLU A 54 -2.94 11.70 1.29
CA GLU A 54 -3.78 10.94 2.22
C GLU A 54 -2.92 10.02 3.09
N VAL A 55 -3.08 10.13 4.40
CA VAL A 55 -2.37 9.28 5.36
C VAL A 55 -3.00 7.89 5.37
N VAL A 56 -2.21 6.88 5.03
CA VAL A 56 -2.64 5.49 4.95
C VAL A 56 -2.40 4.75 6.26
N ASP A 57 -1.22 4.98 6.88
CA ASP A 57 -0.80 4.27 8.09
C ASP A 57 0.34 5.03 8.78
N GLU A 58 0.85 4.50 9.88
CA GLU A 58 1.99 5.02 10.62
C GLU A 58 2.95 3.89 11.00
N VAL A 59 4.25 4.20 11.11
CA VAL A 59 5.29 3.26 11.57
C VAL A 59 6.04 3.87 12.74
N PRO A 60 6.27 3.10 13.85
CA PRO A 60 7.11 3.53 14.96
C PRO A 60 8.55 3.84 14.52
N VAL A 61 9.12 4.90 15.07
CA VAL A 61 10.49 5.35 14.78
C VAL A 61 11.37 5.28 16.01
N LYS A 62 12.43 4.50 15.94
CA LYS A 62 13.44 4.42 16.98
C LYS A 62 14.47 5.53 16.88
N ASN A 63 14.78 6.13 18.02
CA ASN A 63 15.73 7.23 18.18
C ASN A 63 15.34 8.50 17.40
N GLY A 64 14.06 8.69 17.13
CA GLY A 64 13.56 9.94 16.57
C GLY A 64 13.72 11.09 17.58
N LYS A 65 14.03 12.31 17.09
CA LYS A 65 14.16 13.52 17.92
C LYS A 65 12.83 14.24 18.02
N ASN A 66 12.08 14.30 16.91
CA ASN A 66 10.90 15.15 16.77
C ASN A 66 9.59 14.34 16.78
N ALA A 67 9.68 13.02 16.55
CA ALA A 67 8.52 12.15 16.49
C ALA A 67 8.89 10.71 16.84
N ASP A 68 7.95 10.00 17.46
CA ASP A 68 8.04 8.58 17.77
C ASP A 68 7.41 7.69 16.69
N THR A 69 6.67 8.31 15.75
CA THR A 69 6.08 7.66 14.57
C THR A 69 6.31 8.49 13.33
N VAL A 70 6.27 7.88 12.17
CA VAL A 70 6.22 8.55 10.87
C VAL A 70 4.96 8.12 10.12
N ARG A 71 4.25 9.10 9.56
CA ARG A 71 3.07 8.87 8.74
C ARG A 71 3.48 8.36 7.37
N LEU A 72 2.69 7.43 6.84
CA LEU A 72 2.88 6.85 5.52
C LEU A 72 1.82 7.39 4.57
N VAL A 73 2.25 7.86 3.41
CA VAL A 73 1.41 8.33 2.32
C VAL A 73 1.78 7.62 1.03
N ALA A 74 0.89 7.60 0.05
CA ALA A 74 1.22 7.08 -1.28
C ALA A 74 2.32 7.93 -1.93
N LYS A 75 3.23 7.31 -2.68
CA LYS A 75 4.31 7.99 -3.41
C LYS A 75 3.76 8.98 -4.44
N ASP A 76 2.70 8.57 -5.13
CA ASP A 76 1.99 9.33 -6.15
C ASP A 76 0.48 9.10 -6.00
N ASP A 77 -0.34 9.91 -6.67
CA ASP A 77 -1.77 9.66 -6.78
C ASP A 77 -2.02 8.30 -7.44
N VAL A 78 -2.82 7.46 -6.80
CA VAL A 78 -3.15 6.13 -7.31
C VAL A 78 -4.46 6.18 -8.07
N THR A 79 -4.40 5.86 -9.37
CA THR A 79 -5.57 5.77 -10.22
C THR A 79 -5.87 4.31 -10.57
N ALA A 80 -7.14 3.97 -10.62
CA ALA A 80 -7.60 2.65 -11.03
C ALA A 80 -8.84 2.75 -11.91
N ILE A 81 -9.09 1.70 -12.70
CA ILE A 81 -10.36 1.55 -13.43
C ILE A 81 -11.40 1.05 -12.42
N VAL A 82 -12.40 1.87 -12.16
CA VAL A 82 -13.44 1.60 -11.19
C VAL A 82 -14.82 2.03 -11.74
N PRO A 83 -15.92 1.54 -11.15
CA PRO A 83 -17.26 1.97 -11.54
C PRO A 83 -17.46 3.48 -11.45
N VAL A 84 -18.25 4.01 -12.37
CA VAL A 84 -18.69 5.41 -12.32
C VAL A 84 -19.51 5.62 -11.05
N GLY A 85 -19.16 6.66 -10.27
CA GLY A 85 -19.84 6.93 -8.99
C GLY A 85 -19.36 6.07 -7.83
N LEU A 86 -18.16 5.45 -7.94
CA LEU A 86 -17.54 4.73 -6.82
C LEU A 86 -17.55 5.57 -5.55
N ASP A 87 -18.07 5.00 -4.48
CA ASP A 87 -17.88 5.51 -3.13
C ASP A 87 -16.47 5.12 -2.64
N LYS A 88 -15.59 6.09 -2.42
CA LYS A 88 -14.22 5.86 -1.94
C LYS A 88 -14.19 5.09 -0.61
N SER A 89 -15.23 5.16 0.22
CA SER A 89 -15.32 4.43 1.48
C SER A 89 -15.39 2.91 1.30
N THR A 90 -15.72 2.43 0.11
CA THR A 90 -15.75 1.00 -0.21
C THR A 90 -14.40 0.44 -0.65
N VAL A 91 -13.41 1.32 -0.84
CA VAL A 91 -12.04 0.95 -1.19
C VAL A 91 -11.28 0.58 0.08
N ILE A 92 -10.70 -0.59 0.11
CA ILE A 92 -9.89 -1.07 1.22
C ILE A 92 -8.41 -0.91 0.86
N ILE A 93 -7.65 -0.25 1.73
CA ILE A 93 -6.20 -0.12 1.58
C ILE A 93 -5.54 -1.13 2.51
N LYS A 94 -4.80 -2.09 1.95
CA LYS A 94 -4.11 -3.12 2.70
C LYS A 94 -2.61 -2.92 2.61
N VAL A 95 -2.00 -2.48 3.70
CA VAL A 95 -0.54 -2.30 3.79
C VAL A 95 0.15 -3.66 3.80
N GLN A 96 1.19 -3.79 2.98
CA GLN A 96 2.01 -4.99 2.82
C GLN A 96 3.44 -4.71 3.24
N ASN A 97 4.10 -5.72 3.83
CA ASN A 97 5.52 -5.65 4.22
C ASN A 97 5.85 -4.46 5.14
N LYS A 98 4.89 -4.04 5.96
CA LYS A 98 5.08 -2.97 6.93
C LYS A 98 6.11 -3.41 7.99
N PRO A 99 7.21 -2.66 8.20
CA PRO A 99 8.15 -2.94 9.28
C PRO A 99 7.50 -2.62 10.64
N GLU A 100 7.85 -3.39 11.65
CA GLU A 100 7.39 -3.14 13.03
C GLU A 100 7.95 -1.82 13.60
N GLU A 101 9.20 -1.48 13.24
CA GLU A 101 9.91 -0.28 13.66
C GLU A 101 10.94 0.11 12.61
N ILE A 102 11.14 1.40 12.38
CA ILE A 102 12.23 1.94 11.57
C ILE A 102 13.13 2.85 12.40
N LYS A 103 14.36 3.07 11.97
CA LYS A 103 15.35 3.88 12.71
C LYS A 103 15.51 5.25 12.08
N ALA A 104 15.50 6.29 12.91
CA ALA A 104 15.90 7.63 12.48
C ALA A 104 17.39 7.66 12.08
N PRO A 105 17.83 8.55 11.15
CA PRO A 105 17.00 9.57 10.51
C PRO A 105 16.18 9.01 9.36
N ILE A 106 15.02 9.61 9.10
CA ILE A 106 14.13 9.31 7.98
C ILE A 106 13.88 10.60 7.24
N LYS A 107 13.86 10.56 5.94
CA LYS A 107 13.55 11.72 5.09
C LYS A 107 12.18 11.56 4.47
N LYS A 108 11.49 12.67 4.33
CA LYS A 108 10.26 12.73 3.54
C LYS A 108 10.52 12.15 2.13
N GLY A 109 9.66 11.20 1.73
CA GLY A 109 9.79 10.50 0.45
C GLY A 109 10.60 9.20 0.52
N ASP A 110 11.21 8.85 1.66
CA ASP A 110 11.86 7.53 1.82
C ASP A 110 10.82 6.43 1.68
N GLU A 111 11.09 5.44 0.83
CA GLU A 111 10.21 4.30 0.58
C GLU A 111 10.26 3.33 1.78
N ILE A 112 9.09 3.01 2.33
CA ILE A 112 8.98 2.21 3.57
C ILE A 112 8.38 0.83 3.29
N CYS A 113 7.25 0.78 2.60
CA CYS A 113 6.52 -0.45 2.33
C CYS A 113 5.59 -0.26 1.12
N THR A 114 4.70 -1.21 0.87
CA THR A 114 3.73 -1.13 -0.23
C THR A 114 2.31 -1.25 0.30
N ALA A 115 1.33 -0.83 -0.49
CA ALA A 115 -0.08 -1.03 -0.18
C ALA A 115 -0.84 -1.50 -1.42
N ASP A 116 -1.72 -2.46 -1.22
CA ASP A 116 -2.69 -2.91 -2.21
C ASP A 116 -4.00 -2.14 -2.00
N ILE A 117 -4.52 -1.62 -3.07
CA ILE A 117 -5.82 -0.97 -3.14
C ILE A 117 -6.81 -2.00 -3.65
N ILE A 118 -7.79 -2.34 -2.81
CA ILE A 118 -8.74 -3.41 -3.04
C ILE A 118 -10.13 -2.80 -3.21
N TYR A 119 -10.81 -3.18 -4.29
CA TYR A 119 -12.22 -2.88 -4.51
C TYR A 119 -12.98 -4.19 -4.75
N GLY A 120 -14.02 -4.45 -3.93
CA GLY A 120 -14.61 -5.77 -3.84
C GLY A 120 -13.57 -6.78 -3.35
N ASP A 121 -13.41 -7.88 -4.08
CA ASP A 121 -12.41 -8.93 -3.75
C ASP A 121 -11.16 -8.87 -4.64
N GLN A 122 -10.94 -7.76 -5.38
CA GLN A 122 -9.86 -7.64 -6.35
C GLN A 122 -8.90 -6.50 -5.99
N VAL A 123 -7.60 -6.75 -6.14
CA VAL A 123 -6.57 -5.71 -6.11
C VAL A 123 -6.67 -4.93 -7.42
N VAL A 124 -7.09 -3.67 -7.33
CA VAL A 124 -7.25 -2.79 -8.48
C VAL A 124 -6.03 -1.94 -8.76
N ALA A 125 -5.18 -1.74 -7.76
CA ALA A 125 -3.88 -1.06 -7.89
C ALA A 125 -2.96 -1.45 -6.72
N THR A 126 -1.65 -1.24 -6.90
CA THR A 126 -0.64 -1.35 -5.85
C THR A 126 0.24 -0.11 -5.90
N THR A 127 0.62 0.42 -4.74
CA THR A 127 1.47 1.60 -4.64
C THR A 127 2.58 1.41 -3.60
N THR A 128 3.63 2.22 -3.73
CA THR A 128 4.66 2.34 -2.70
C THR A 128 4.23 3.40 -1.69
N LEU A 129 4.36 3.08 -0.40
CA LEU A 129 4.17 4.02 0.69
C LEU A 129 5.51 4.63 1.10
N VAL A 130 5.51 5.94 1.25
CA VAL A 130 6.68 6.74 1.60
C VAL A 130 6.45 7.52 2.89
N ALA A 131 7.53 7.92 3.54
CA ALA A 131 7.47 8.79 4.69
C ALA A 131 6.90 10.17 4.30
N ALA A 132 5.88 10.61 5.00
CA ALA A 132 5.24 11.92 4.79
C ALA A 132 6.09 13.08 5.35
N ASP A 133 6.90 12.80 6.36
CA ASP A 133 7.63 13.79 7.14
C ASP A 133 9.09 13.38 7.35
N ASP A 134 9.93 14.38 7.64
CA ASP A 134 11.31 14.16 8.10
C ASP A 134 11.32 13.82 9.58
N VAL A 135 12.08 12.78 9.96
CA VAL A 135 12.35 12.47 11.37
C VAL A 135 13.85 12.51 11.63
N GLU A 136 14.30 13.51 12.39
CA GLU A 136 15.71 13.65 12.75
C GLU A 136 16.16 12.60 13.76
N LEU A 137 17.45 12.24 13.72
CA LEU A 137 18.06 11.37 14.71
C LEU A 137 18.28 12.10 16.04
N SER A 138 17.77 11.56 17.13
CA SER A 138 18.14 11.98 18.47
C SER A 138 19.45 11.31 18.91
N THR A 139 20.54 12.05 18.89
CA THR A 139 21.85 11.54 19.38
C THR A 139 21.81 11.15 20.85
N LEU A 140 21.04 11.88 21.66
CA LEU A 140 20.85 11.57 23.09
C LEU A 140 20.15 10.22 23.28
N LEU A 141 19.03 10.00 22.59
CA LEU A 141 18.29 8.73 22.68
C LEU A 141 19.10 7.56 22.11
N LYS A 142 19.86 7.79 21.04
CA LYS A 142 20.77 6.78 20.50
C LYS A 142 21.81 6.33 21.53
N VAL A 143 22.46 7.26 22.23
CA VAL A 143 23.44 6.98 23.28
C VAL A 143 22.78 6.27 24.46
N LEU A 144 21.63 6.76 24.95
CA LEU A 144 20.91 6.14 26.05
C LEU A 144 20.46 4.70 25.73
N ASN A 145 19.95 4.48 24.51
CA ASN A 145 19.54 3.13 24.08
C ASN A 145 20.75 2.20 23.92
N SER A 146 21.89 2.70 23.46
CA SER A 146 23.12 1.93 23.37
C SER A 146 23.63 1.54 24.76
N ILE A 147 23.58 2.46 25.73
CA ILE A 147 23.93 2.19 27.14
C ILE A 147 22.99 1.15 27.74
N LYS A 148 21.67 1.29 27.55
CA LYS A 148 20.70 0.29 28.00
C LYS A 148 20.96 -1.09 27.39
N ALA A 149 21.23 -1.15 26.08
CA ALA A 149 21.56 -2.40 25.39
C ALA A 149 22.84 -3.05 25.96
N PHE A 150 23.87 -2.25 26.23
CA PHE A 150 25.11 -2.71 26.85
C PHE A 150 24.86 -3.35 28.21
N PHE A 151 24.12 -2.68 29.12
CA PHE A 151 23.79 -3.23 30.43
C PHE A 151 22.77 -4.37 30.40
N SER A 152 22.07 -4.56 29.30
CA SER A 152 21.17 -5.70 29.12
C SER A 152 21.88 -7.00 28.74
N LEU A 153 23.12 -6.93 28.24
CA LEU A 153 23.93 -8.10 27.88
C LEU A 153 24.16 -8.98 29.09
N THR A 154 23.89 -10.27 28.95
CA THR A 154 24.03 -11.26 30.05
C THR A 154 25.45 -11.28 30.64
N ALA A 155 26.46 -11.13 29.76
CA ALA A 155 27.86 -11.06 30.20
C ALA A 155 28.14 -9.86 31.13
N VAL A 156 27.58 -8.68 30.81
CA VAL A 156 27.75 -7.49 31.65
C VAL A 156 27.04 -7.63 32.98
N LYS A 157 25.84 -8.26 33.02
CA LYS A 157 25.10 -8.54 34.24
C LYS A 157 25.88 -9.49 35.15
N ILE A 158 26.51 -10.52 34.59
CA ILE A 158 27.35 -11.45 35.33
C ILE A 158 28.57 -10.74 35.93
N VAL A 159 29.26 -9.91 35.17
CA VAL A 159 30.42 -9.15 35.66
C VAL A 159 30.00 -8.21 36.79
N ILE A 160 28.91 -7.47 36.67
CA ILE A 160 28.38 -6.60 37.72
C ILE A 160 28.06 -7.41 38.99
N ALA A 161 27.40 -8.56 38.84
CA ALA A 161 27.08 -9.43 39.98
C ALA A 161 28.34 -9.92 40.71
N VAL A 162 29.36 -10.33 39.99
CA VAL A 162 30.64 -10.76 40.56
C VAL A 162 31.34 -9.63 41.32
N VAL A 163 31.36 -8.42 40.76
CA VAL A 163 31.93 -7.25 41.42
C VAL A 163 31.16 -6.87 42.69
N VAL A 164 29.83 -6.89 42.66
CA VAL A 164 29.02 -6.60 43.85
C VAL A 164 29.23 -7.63 44.95
N ILE A 165 29.28 -8.92 44.61
CA ILE A 165 29.57 -9.98 45.58
C ILE A 165 30.96 -9.83 46.18
N GLY A 166 31.98 -9.54 45.33
CA GLY A 166 33.35 -9.32 45.82
C GLY A 166 33.48 -8.13 46.79
N LEU A 167 32.75 -7.02 46.53
CA LEU A 167 32.70 -5.85 47.40
C LEU A 167 31.95 -6.10 48.73
N ALA A 168 30.95 -7.00 48.72
CA ALA A 168 30.20 -7.35 49.93
C ALA A 168 30.95 -8.37 50.82
N ALA A 169 31.95 -9.04 50.27
CA ALA A 169 32.79 -10.03 50.99
C ALA A 169 34.09 -9.43 51.56
N TYR A 170 34.38 -8.15 51.25
CA TYR A 170 35.52 -7.40 51.79
C TYR A 170 35.07 -6.43 52.88
#